data_2cacfb728b96b73272c573c13c18c936
#
_entry.id   2cacfb728b96b73272c573c13c18c936
#
_cell.length_a   1.000
_cell.length_b   1.000
_cell.length_c   1.000
_cell.angle_alpha   90.00
_cell.angle_beta   90.00
_cell.angle_gamma   90.00
#
_symmetry.space_group_name_H-M   'P 1'
#
loop_
_entity.id
_entity.type
_entity.pdbx_description
1 polymer ?
#
loop_
_entity_poly.entity_id
_entity_poly.type
_entity_poly.pdbx_seq_one_letter_code
_entity_poly.pdbx_strand_id
1 'polypeptide(L)'
;MVVTGLLMLAAFALLLVLLLAQARTRTKRTSFNAIEDKYESIEEVQEALKASGLESSNLILGIDYTKSNEWNGKHSFYGRSLHDTTGAEPNPYERCISILGRTLEAFDEDRLIPCFGFGDVTTKDKGVFRFFADGRPCRGFQEALARYKEITPRVLLSGPTSFAPIIQEAIRIVEADKSYHILVIIADGEITREKETVDAIVEATNHPLSIIVVGVGDGPWYTMKEFVRIGFFSSVPRRANAWQKPKG
;
A
#
# COMPACT_ATOMS: atom_id res chain seq x y z
N MET A 1 23.26 -2.03 -2.25
CA MET A 1 22.16 -1.17 -1.71
C MET A 1 21.17 -0.72 -2.77
N VAL A 2 21.56 -0.52 -4.02
CA VAL A 2 20.63 -0.22 -5.14
C VAL A 2 19.73 -1.44 -5.47
N VAL A 3 20.25 -2.64 -5.32
CA VAL A 3 19.58 -3.91 -5.63
C VAL A 3 18.34 -4.18 -4.76
N THR A 4 18.36 -3.83 -3.48
CA THR A 4 17.20 -4.02 -2.57
C THR A 4 16.02 -3.08 -2.90
N GLY A 5 16.28 -1.88 -3.39
CA GLY A 5 15.22 -0.96 -3.84
C GLY A 5 14.56 -1.42 -5.15
N LEU A 6 15.36 -1.97 -6.07
CA LEU A 6 14.85 -2.52 -7.34
C LEU A 6 14.05 -3.81 -7.11
N LEU A 7 14.50 -4.68 -6.20
CA LEU A 7 13.78 -5.91 -5.79
C LEU A 7 12.39 -5.60 -5.21
N MET A 8 12.26 -4.55 -4.42
CA MET A 8 10.98 -4.09 -3.91
C MET A 8 10.05 -3.55 -4.99
N LEU A 9 10.59 -2.80 -5.97
CA LEU A 9 9.83 -2.27 -7.10
C LEU A 9 9.28 -3.38 -7.99
N ALA A 10 10.09 -4.37 -8.31
CA ALA A 10 9.67 -5.49 -9.16
C ALA A 10 8.63 -6.38 -8.48
N ALA A 11 8.78 -6.65 -7.17
CA ALA A 11 7.77 -7.35 -6.39
C ALA A 11 6.44 -6.58 -6.37
N PHE A 12 6.51 -5.26 -6.27
CA PHE A 12 5.35 -4.36 -6.29
C PHE A 12 4.65 -4.35 -7.65
N ALA A 13 5.40 -4.12 -8.73
CA ALA A 13 4.84 -4.09 -10.08
C ALA A 13 4.18 -5.42 -10.46
N LEU A 14 4.80 -6.50 -10.08
CA LEU A 14 4.30 -7.83 -10.43
C LEU A 14 3.10 -8.25 -9.58
N LEU A 15 3.01 -7.80 -8.31
CA LEU A 15 1.80 -7.96 -7.50
C LEU A 15 0.63 -7.19 -8.12
N LEU A 16 0.88 -5.96 -8.59
CA LEU A 16 -0.10 -5.15 -9.30
C LEU A 16 -0.53 -5.79 -10.63
N VAL A 17 0.42 -6.33 -11.40
CA VAL A 17 0.14 -7.08 -12.65
C VAL A 17 -0.72 -8.30 -12.38
N LEU A 18 -0.48 -9.05 -11.30
CA LEU A 18 -1.30 -10.20 -10.91
C LEU A 18 -2.71 -9.79 -10.48
N LEU A 19 -2.85 -8.70 -9.75
CA LEU A 19 -4.15 -8.17 -9.34
C LEU A 19 -4.97 -7.71 -10.55
N LEU A 20 -4.34 -7.06 -11.53
CA LEU A 20 -5.00 -6.58 -12.76
C LEU A 20 -5.32 -7.72 -13.74
N ALA A 21 -4.45 -8.74 -13.84
CA ALA A 21 -4.72 -9.93 -14.65
C ALA A 21 -5.92 -10.73 -14.12
N GLN A 22 -6.15 -10.73 -12.81
CA GLN A 22 -7.29 -11.40 -12.20
C GLN A 22 -8.62 -10.70 -12.44
N ALA A 23 -8.62 -9.39 -12.58
CA ALA A 23 -9.81 -8.63 -12.96
C ALA A 23 -10.28 -9.00 -14.40
N ARG A 24 -9.41 -9.58 -15.22
CA ARG A 24 -9.68 -9.91 -16.64
C ARG A 24 -9.90 -11.39 -16.97
N THR A 25 -9.42 -12.36 -16.19
CA THR A 25 -9.47 -13.78 -16.58
C THR A 25 -10.07 -14.70 -15.52
N ARG A 26 -11.18 -15.33 -15.92
CA ARG A 26 -11.73 -16.53 -15.30
C ARG A 26 -10.79 -17.72 -15.59
N THR A 27 -10.43 -18.49 -14.52
CA THR A 27 -9.90 -19.85 -14.52
C THR A 27 -8.39 -20.07 -14.68
N LYS A 28 -7.78 -20.47 -13.59
CA LYS A 28 -7.09 -21.77 -13.31
C LYS A 28 -6.41 -21.67 -11.95
N ARG A 29 -6.59 -22.69 -11.09
CA ARG A 29 -5.81 -22.90 -9.88
C ARG A 29 -4.33 -22.87 -10.26
N THR A 30 -3.63 -21.81 -9.95
CA THR A 30 -2.17 -21.76 -10.05
C THR A 30 -1.60 -21.67 -8.66
N SER A 31 -0.66 -22.57 -8.36
CA SER A 31 0.19 -22.47 -7.16
C SER A 31 0.86 -21.10 -7.16
N PHE A 32 0.87 -20.43 -6.01
CA PHE A 32 1.60 -19.20 -5.84
C PHE A 32 3.11 -19.48 -5.97
N ASN A 33 3.69 -19.05 -7.08
CA ASN A 33 5.13 -19.02 -7.25
C ASN A 33 5.63 -17.64 -6.87
N ALA A 34 6.72 -17.57 -6.10
CA ALA A 34 7.41 -16.31 -5.88
C ALA A 34 7.78 -15.71 -7.25
N ILE A 35 7.49 -14.44 -7.42
CA ILE A 35 7.72 -13.74 -8.67
C ILE A 35 9.18 -13.31 -8.70
N GLU A 36 9.92 -13.75 -9.72
CA GLU A 36 11.29 -13.31 -9.95
C GLU A 36 11.32 -11.85 -10.36
N ASP A 37 12.30 -11.11 -9.84
CA ASP A 37 12.60 -9.76 -10.28
C ASP A 37 13.14 -9.83 -11.72
N LYS A 38 12.36 -9.32 -12.68
CA LYS A 38 12.68 -9.35 -14.12
C LYS A 38 12.88 -7.97 -14.71
N TYR A 39 12.74 -6.92 -13.92
CA TYR A 39 12.80 -5.54 -14.39
C TYR A 39 14.06 -4.86 -13.89
N GLU A 40 14.78 -4.20 -14.80
CA GLU A 40 16.00 -3.50 -14.51
C GLU A 40 15.81 -1.98 -14.36
N SER A 41 14.66 -1.46 -14.83
CA SER A 41 14.34 -0.03 -14.78
C SER A 41 12.89 0.23 -14.38
N ILE A 42 12.60 1.47 -13.97
CA ILE A 42 11.23 1.93 -13.65
C ILE A 42 10.38 1.95 -14.92
N GLU A 43 10.96 2.31 -16.03
CA GLU A 43 10.32 2.37 -17.35
C GLU A 43 9.78 0.98 -17.77
N GLU A 44 10.58 -0.06 -17.60
CA GLU A 44 10.15 -1.44 -17.86
C GLU A 44 8.98 -1.86 -16.97
N VAL A 45 9.02 -1.45 -15.69
CA VAL A 45 7.91 -1.68 -14.76
C VAL A 45 6.64 -0.96 -15.24
N GLN A 46 6.75 0.30 -15.63
CA GLN A 46 5.61 1.08 -16.14
C GLN A 46 5.03 0.48 -17.42
N GLU A 47 5.88 0.03 -18.35
CA GLU A 47 5.43 -0.66 -19.57
C GLU A 47 4.70 -1.96 -19.26
N ALA A 48 5.23 -2.75 -18.33
CA ALA A 48 4.59 -3.99 -17.89
C ALA A 48 3.22 -3.73 -17.23
N LEU A 49 3.09 -2.69 -16.43
CA LEU A 49 1.82 -2.26 -15.83
C LEU A 49 0.82 -1.85 -16.92
N LYS A 50 1.21 -1.07 -17.92
CA LYS A 50 0.38 -0.69 -19.07
C LYS A 50 -0.04 -1.93 -19.87
N ALA A 51 0.91 -2.81 -20.18
CA ALA A 51 0.64 -4.05 -20.92
C ALA A 51 -0.35 -4.97 -20.16
N SER A 52 -0.36 -4.91 -18.84
CA SER A 52 -1.30 -5.64 -17.99
C SER A 52 -2.66 -4.97 -17.86
N GLY A 53 -2.82 -3.79 -18.45
CA GLY A 53 -4.08 -3.06 -18.53
C GLY A 53 -4.31 -2.07 -17.41
N LEU A 54 -3.26 -1.62 -16.71
CA LEU A 54 -3.33 -0.46 -15.85
C LEU A 54 -3.34 0.79 -16.73
N GLU A 55 -4.51 1.37 -16.97
CA GLU A 55 -4.66 2.59 -17.76
C GLU A 55 -4.71 3.82 -16.85
N SER A 56 -5.54 3.78 -15.81
CA SER A 56 -5.62 4.80 -14.77
C SER A 56 -6.10 4.19 -13.45
N SER A 57 -5.70 4.79 -12.34
CA SER A 57 -6.15 4.39 -11.01
C SER A 57 -6.05 5.59 -10.06
N ASN A 58 -6.93 5.65 -9.08
CA ASN A 58 -6.77 6.56 -7.96
C ASN A 58 -5.98 5.87 -6.86
N LEU A 59 -5.17 6.61 -6.13
CA LEU A 59 -4.26 6.08 -5.13
C LEU A 59 -4.69 6.50 -3.73
N ILE A 60 -4.53 5.61 -2.77
CA ILE A 60 -4.67 5.89 -1.34
C ILE A 60 -3.39 5.42 -0.66
N LEU A 61 -2.81 6.20 0.24
CA LEU A 61 -1.59 5.87 0.95
C LEU A 61 -1.85 5.72 2.44
N GLY A 62 -1.48 4.56 2.99
CA GLY A 62 -1.51 4.26 4.42
C GLY A 62 -0.11 4.06 4.98
N ILE A 63 0.24 4.78 6.04
CA ILE A 63 1.54 4.72 6.72
C ILE A 63 1.36 4.17 8.11
N ASP A 64 2.12 3.13 8.41
CA ASP A 64 2.14 2.46 9.71
C ASP A 64 3.00 3.23 10.71
N TYR A 65 2.37 3.74 11.79
CA TYR A 65 3.02 4.41 12.92
C TYR A 65 2.99 3.55 14.20
N THR A 66 3.11 2.23 14.05
CA THR A 66 3.18 1.34 15.21
C THR A 66 4.57 1.32 15.85
N LYS A 67 4.61 0.92 17.12
CA LYS A 67 5.79 0.99 17.98
C LYS A 67 6.95 0.13 17.49
N SER A 68 6.68 -0.97 16.77
CA SER A 68 7.68 -1.85 16.17
C SER A 68 8.67 -1.11 15.27
N ASN A 69 8.25 -0.04 14.64
CA ASN A 69 9.09 0.82 13.80
C ASN A 69 10.30 1.41 14.53
N GLU A 70 10.30 1.46 15.87
CA GLU A 70 11.45 1.96 16.64
C GLU A 70 12.64 1.00 16.63
N TRP A 71 12.40 -0.32 16.46
CA TRP A 71 13.46 -1.33 16.54
C TRP A 71 13.61 -2.20 15.28
N ASN A 72 12.64 -2.19 14.36
CA ASN A 72 12.70 -2.96 13.11
C ASN A 72 13.66 -2.39 12.06
N GLY A 73 14.45 -1.39 12.42
CA GLY A 73 15.58 -0.88 11.65
C GLY A 73 16.95 -1.36 12.13
N LYS A 74 16.99 -2.40 13.00
CA LYS A 74 18.22 -2.85 13.66
C LYS A 74 19.32 -3.23 12.66
N HIS A 75 18.98 -3.92 11.57
CA HIS A 75 19.92 -4.36 10.55
C HIS A 75 19.81 -3.54 9.27
N SER A 76 18.59 -3.24 8.83
CA SER A 76 18.32 -2.55 7.56
C SER A 76 18.54 -1.05 7.61
N PHE A 77 18.47 -0.43 8.82
CA PHE A 77 18.59 1.01 8.98
C PHE A 77 19.48 1.44 10.17
N TYR A 78 20.59 0.75 10.37
CA TYR A 78 21.65 1.08 11.34
C TYR A 78 21.16 1.18 12.81
N GLY A 79 20.14 0.45 13.19
CA GLY A 79 19.54 0.49 14.53
C GLY A 79 18.70 1.73 14.83
N ARG A 80 18.41 2.53 13.81
CA ARG A 80 17.55 3.74 13.94
C ARG A 80 16.09 3.35 13.77
N SER A 81 15.21 4.19 14.33
CA SER A 81 13.78 4.10 14.00
C SER A 81 13.55 4.23 12.50
N LEU A 82 12.68 3.40 11.94
CA LEU A 82 12.31 3.46 10.52
C LEU A 82 11.68 4.79 10.13
N HIS A 83 11.16 5.55 11.12
CA HIS A 83 10.60 6.89 10.95
C HIS A 83 11.57 8.02 11.27
N ASP A 84 12.85 7.74 11.49
CA ASP A 84 13.82 8.79 11.77
C ASP A 84 14.06 9.68 10.55
N THR A 85 13.55 10.91 10.59
CA THR A 85 13.66 11.93 9.54
C THR A 85 14.83 12.89 9.74
N THR A 86 15.67 12.69 10.79
CA THR A 86 16.75 13.63 11.15
C THR A 86 18.06 13.37 10.40
N GLY A 87 18.20 12.20 9.75
CA GLY A 87 19.42 11.81 9.06
C GLY A 87 19.59 12.49 7.71
N ALA A 88 20.84 12.49 7.23
CA ALA A 88 21.17 12.96 5.87
C ALA A 88 20.61 12.04 4.77
N GLU A 89 20.46 10.74 5.08
CA GLU A 89 19.85 9.77 4.16
C GLU A 89 18.36 9.62 4.42
N PRO A 90 17.54 9.51 3.35
CA PRO A 90 16.13 9.24 3.48
C PRO A 90 15.87 7.95 4.26
N ASN A 91 14.90 7.95 5.15
CA ASN A 91 14.48 6.76 5.87
C ASN A 91 13.74 5.77 4.95
N PRO A 92 13.48 4.52 5.40
CA PRO A 92 12.82 3.51 4.55
C PRO A 92 11.44 3.93 4.03
N TYR A 93 10.65 4.65 4.81
CA TYR A 93 9.34 5.18 4.37
C TYR A 93 9.50 6.28 3.32
N GLU A 94 10.41 7.22 3.51
CA GLU A 94 10.71 8.27 2.54
C GLU A 94 11.17 7.69 1.19
N ARG A 95 12.02 6.66 1.25
CA ARG A 95 12.48 5.95 0.05
C ARG A 95 11.31 5.26 -0.64
N CYS A 96 10.45 4.58 0.11
CA CYS A 96 9.28 3.90 -0.42
C CYS A 96 8.32 4.88 -1.09
N ILE A 97 7.94 5.98 -0.42
CA ILE A 97 7.07 7.02 -0.99
C ILE A 97 7.67 7.62 -2.27
N SER A 98 8.97 7.89 -2.28
CA SER A 98 9.68 8.42 -3.45
C SER A 98 9.69 7.44 -4.63
N ILE A 99 9.85 6.15 -4.37
CA ILE A 99 9.83 5.10 -5.39
C ILE A 99 8.42 4.94 -5.96
N LEU A 100 7.41 4.87 -5.08
CA LEU A 100 6.00 4.80 -5.47
C LEU A 100 5.62 5.97 -6.39
N GLY A 101 6.05 7.20 -6.03
CA GLY A 101 5.82 8.38 -6.86
C GLY A 101 6.36 8.21 -8.27
N ARG A 102 7.63 7.82 -8.41
CA ARG A 102 8.23 7.62 -9.73
C ARG A 102 7.58 6.51 -10.55
N THR A 103 7.04 5.48 -9.88
CA THR A 103 6.45 4.33 -10.55
C THR A 103 4.99 4.56 -10.93
N LEU A 104 4.20 5.16 -10.04
CA LEU A 104 2.73 5.21 -10.14
C LEU A 104 2.16 6.57 -10.55
N GLU A 105 2.94 7.66 -10.45
CA GLU A 105 2.43 9.00 -10.78
C GLU A 105 1.89 9.11 -12.21
N ALA A 106 2.42 8.31 -13.14
CA ALA A 106 1.95 8.27 -14.53
C ALA A 106 0.55 7.61 -14.70
N PHE A 107 0.08 6.91 -13.67
CA PHE A 107 -1.21 6.21 -13.66
C PHE A 107 -2.23 6.87 -12.74
N ASP A 108 -1.83 7.86 -11.95
CA ASP A 108 -2.67 8.60 -11.02
C ASP A 108 -3.39 9.73 -11.80
N GLU A 109 -4.67 9.53 -12.07
CA GLU A 109 -5.43 10.34 -13.03
C GLU A 109 -5.64 11.77 -12.52
N ASP A 110 -6.01 11.94 -11.25
CA ASP A 110 -6.35 13.23 -10.65
C ASP A 110 -5.21 13.83 -9.81
N ARG A 111 -4.15 13.07 -9.57
CA ARG A 111 -2.99 13.43 -8.73
C ARG A 111 -3.38 13.84 -7.31
N LEU A 112 -4.50 13.33 -6.83
CA LEU A 112 -5.02 13.60 -5.50
C LEU A 112 -4.92 12.33 -4.64
N ILE A 113 -3.91 12.27 -3.78
CA ILE A 113 -3.61 11.08 -2.97
C ILE A 113 -4.09 11.31 -1.52
N PRO A 114 -5.22 10.72 -1.10
CA PRO A 114 -5.58 10.64 0.31
C PRO A 114 -4.50 9.89 1.09
N CYS A 115 -3.84 10.58 2.03
CA CYS A 115 -2.77 10.02 2.84
C CYS A 115 -3.18 9.93 4.29
N PHE A 116 -2.93 8.76 4.89
CA PHE A 116 -3.32 8.44 6.26
C PHE A 116 -2.17 7.84 7.04
N GLY A 117 -2.16 8.10 8.36
CA GLY A 117 -1.38 7.34 9.32
C GLY A 117 -2.30 6.50 10.22
N PHE A 118 -1.80 5.37 10.71
CA PHE A 118 -2.50 4.49 11.63
C PHE A 118 -1.52 3.88 12.65
N GLY A 119 -2.04 3.35 13.76
CA GLY A 119 -1.23 2.67 14.75
C GLY A 119 -0.53 3.57 15.76
N ASP A 120 -0.69 4.89 15.69
CA ASP A 120 -0.19 5.85 16.64
C ASP A 120 -0.99 5.85 17.96
N VAL A 121 -0.55 6.65 18.94
CA VAL A 121 -1.19 6.72 20.25
C VAL A 121 -2.66 7.18 20.20
N THR A 122 -3.04 7.94 19.17
CA THR A 122 -4.39 8.48 19.04
C THR A 122 -5.35 7.55 18.32
N THR A 123 -4.88 6.82 17.33
CA THR A 123 -5.69 5.95 16.48
C THR A 123 -5.65 4.49 16.90
N LYS A 124 -4.51 4.00 17.36
CA LYS A 124 -4.29 2.60 17.74
C LYS A 124 -4.78 1.64 16.64
N ASP A 125 -5.62 0.66 17.00
CA ASP A 125 -6.28 -0.28 16.10
C ASP A 125 -7.71 0.11 15.72
N LYS A 126 -8.13 1.36 15.99
CA LYS A 126 -9.54 1.79 15.87
C LYS A 126 -9.81 2.80 14.76
N GLY A 127 -8.78 3.44 14.23
CA GLY A 127 -8.97 4.47 13.22
C GLY A 127 -7.69 4.83 12.49
N VAL A 128 -7.81 5.88 11.70
CA VAL A 128 -6.70 6.51 10.96
C VAL A 128 -6.72 8.01 11.22
N PHE A 129 -5.57 8.66 11.09
CA PHE A 129 -5.51 10.11 11.01
C PHE A 129 -5.13 10.56 9.61
N ARG A 130 -5.67 11.69 9.17
CA ARG A 130 -5.35 12.27 7.87
C ARG A 130 -4.07 13.09 7.94
N PHE A 131 -3.30 13.11 6.86
CA PHE A 131 -2.09 13.93 6.81
C PHE A 131 -2.40 15.43 6.91
N PHE A 132 -3.53 15.88 6.39
CA PHE A 132 -4.02 17.23 6.55
C PHE A 132 -5.26 17.27 7.45
N ALA A 133 -5.26 18.16 8.44
CA ALA A 133 -6.35 18.28 9.41
C ALA A 133 -7.69 18.76 8.78
N ASP A 134 -7.62 19.49 7.67
CA ASP A 134 -8.79 19.90 6.88
C ASP A 134 -9.36 18.78 6.02
N GLY A 135 -8.70 17.61 6.01
CA GLY A 135 -9.15 16.43 5.29
C GLY A 135 -8.82 16.41 3.80
N ARG A 136 -8.15 17.42 3.26
CA ARG A 136 -7.76 17.43 1.85
C ARG A 136 -6.73 16.34 1.52
N PRO A 137 -6.72 15.80 0.29
CA PRO A 137 -5.68 14.89 -0.18
C PRO A 137 -4.36 15.64 -0.41
N CYS A 138 -3.27 14.88 -0.52
CA CYS A 138 -1.99 15.36 -1.02
C CYS A 138 -2.03 15.51 -2.55
N ARG A 139 -1.38 16.53 -3.07
CA ARG A 139 -1.22 16.75 -4.51
C ARG A 139 0.02 16.02 -5.00
N GLY A 140 -0.15 14.75 -5.37
CA GLY A 140 0.90 13.86 -5.81
C GLY A 140 1.84 13.41 -4.68
N PHE A 141 2.79 12.55 -5.04
CA PHE A 141 3.71 11.93 -4.09
C PHE A 141 4.74 12.91 -3.50
N GLN A 142 5.06 13.99 -4.18
CA GLN A 142 5.99 15.00 -3.66
C GLN A 142 5.40 15.71 -2.44
N GLU A 143 4.13 16.11 -2.50
CA GLU A 143 3.46 16.71 -1.33
C GLU A 143 3.24 15.66 -0.23
N ALA A 144 2.91 14.42 -0.59
CA ALA A 144 2.80 13.31 0.37
C ALA A 144 4.11 13.10 1.14
N LEU A 145 5.26 13.08 0.45
CA LEU A 145 6.58 12.96 1.06
C LEU A 145 6.92 14.17 1.94
N ALA A 146 6.68 15.38 1.45
CA ALA A 146 6.93 16.61 2.22
C ALA A 146 6.08 16.63 3.50
N ARG A 147 4.80 16.25 3.40
CA ARG A 147 3.90 16.21 4.53
C ARG A 147 4.24 15.09 5.51
N TYR A 148 4.65 13.91 5.02
CA TYR A 148 5.18 12.85 5.85
C TYR A 148 6.34 13.35 6.73
N LYS A 149 7.33 14.03 6.13
CA LYS A 149 8.48 14.60 6.87
C LYS A 149 8.08 15.60 7.93
N GLU A 150 7.09 16.41 7.64
CA GLU A 150 6.62 17.46 8.54
C GLU A 150 5.88 16.89 9.76
N ILE A 151 5.00 15.91 9.57
CA ILE A 151 4.15 15.39 10.65
C ILE A 151 4.85 14.32 11.49
N THR A 152 5.65 13.45 10.87
CA THR A 152 6.26 12.27 11.49
C THR A 152 7.00 12.56 12.80
N PRO A 153 7.80 13.64 12.94
CA PRO A 153 8.46 13.95 14.20
C PRO A 153 7.53 14.24 15.39
N ARG A 154 6.23 14.47 15.12
CA ARG A 154 5.22 14.77 16.15
C ARG A 154 4.29 13.59 16.43
N VAL A 155 4.37 12.53 15.63
CA VAL A 155 3.55 11.33 15.80
C VAL A 155 4.17 10.43 16.87
N LEU A 156 3.38 10.06 17.87
CA LEU A 156 3.80 9.15 18.92
C LEU A 156 3.42 7.72 18.53
N LEU A 157 4.44 6.90 18.25
CA LEU A 157 4.27 5.51 17.85
C LEU A 157 3.61 4.69 18.96
N SER A 158 2.67 3.82 18.59
CA SER A 158 1.92 3.01 19.54
C SER A 158 1.59 1.62 18.94
N GLY A 159 0.36 1.19 19.01
CA GLY A 159 -0.16 -0.09 18.53
C GLY A 159 -1.47 -0.43 19.26
N PRO A 160 -2.00 -1.59 19.03
CA PRO A 160 -1.49 -2.71 18.22
C PRO A 160 -1.54 -2.46 16.71
N THR A 161 -0.80 -3.27 15.92
CA THR A 161 -0.82 -3.19 14.45
C THR A 161 -2.05 -3.87 13.88
N SER A 162 -2.86 -3.09 13.17
CA SER A 162 -4.03 -3.57 12.42
C SER A 162 -4.17 -2.80 11.12
N PHE A 163 -4.36 -3.50 10.02
CA PHE A 163 -4.67 -2.85 8.73
C PHE A 163 -6.17 -2.64 8.53
N ALA A 164 -7.02 -3.19 9.40
CA ALA A 164 -8.47 -3.05 9.27
C ALA A 164 -8.93 -1.58 9.17
N PRO A 165 -8.46 -0.64 10.02
CA PRO A 165 -8.91 0.74 9.96
C PRO A 165 -8.59 1.45 8.64
N ILE A 166 -7.39 1.24 8.08
CA ILE A 166 -7.01 1.87 6.81
C ILE A 166 -7.73 1.24 5.63
N ILE A 167 -7.98 -0.08 5.66
CA ILE A 167 -8.76 -0.77 4.63
C ILE A 167 -10.22 -0.27 4.66
N GLN A 168 -10.82 -0.13 5.83
CA GLN A 168 -12.18 0.39 5.99
C GLN A 168 -12.30 1.86 5.53
N GLU A 169 -11.26 2.68 5.78
CA GLU A 169 -11.24 4.05 5.25
C GLU A 169 -11.16 4.06 3.73
N ALA A 170 -10.34 3.19 3.14
CA ALA A 170 -10.25 3.04 1.68
C ALA A 170 -11.59 2.59 1.08
N ILE A 171 -12.29 1.63 1.70
CA ILE A 171 -13.63 1.21 1.27
C ILE A 171 -14.59 2.40 1.25
N ARG A 172 -14.59 3.23 2.31
CA ARG A 172 -15.44 4.44 2.38
C ARG A 172 -15.16 5.43 1.25
N ILE A 173 -13.89 5.63 0.88
CA ILE A 173 -13.50 6.49 -0.23
C ILE A 173 -14.03 5.93 -1.54
N VAL A 174 -13.79 4.64 -1.80
CA VAL A 174 -14.27 3.94 -3.01
C VAL A 174 -15.79 3.98 -3.13
N GLU A 175 -16.51 3.83 -2.02
CA GLU A 175 -17.97 3.92 -1.99
C GLU A 175 -18.50 5.33 -2.31
N ALA A 176 -17.75 6.36 -1.95
CA ALA A 176 -18.13 7.74 -2.19
C ALA A 176 -17.96 8.15 -3.66
N ASP A 177 -16.85 7.81 -4.28
CA ASP A 177 -16.53 8.24 -5.65
C ASP A 177 -16.84 7.20 -6.73
N LYS A 178 -17.03 5.93 -6.34
CA LYS A 178 -17.38 4.82 -7.25
C LYS A 178 -16.30 4.50 -8.29
N SER A 179 -15.08 4.96 -8.10
CA SER A 179 -13.94 4.69 -8.98
C SER A 179 -13.05 3.56 -8.45
N TYR A 180 -12.19 3.04 -9.30
CA TYR A 180 -11.20 2.04 -8.91
C TYR A 180 -10.03 2.70 -8.20
N HIS A 181 -9.68 2.15 -7.03
CA HIS A 181 -8.56 2.63 -6.23
C HIS A 181 -7.53 1.53 -5.94
N ILE A 182 -6.31 1.98 -5.73
CA ILE A 182 -5.22 1.16 -5.18
C ILE A 182 -4.86 1.74 -3.80
N LEU A 183 -5.11 0.96 -2.77
CA LEU A 183 -4.61 1.25 -1.42
C LEU A 183 -3.20 0.70 -1.28
N VAL A 184 -2.24 1.57 -1.06
CA VAL A 184 -0.86 1.20 -0.74
C VAL A 184 -0.64 1.38 0.75
N ILE A 185 -0.34 0.28 1.45
CA ILE A 185 0.01 0.27 2.88
C ILE A 185 1.52 0.08 2.99
N ILE A 186 2.22 1.02 3.62
CA ILE A 186 3.64 0.86 3.95
C ILE A 186 3.74 0.54 5.44
N ALA A 187 4.34 -0.61 5.78
CA ALA A 187 4.42 -1.11 7.14
C ALA A 187 5.69 -1.92 7.40
N ASP A 188 6.04 -2.12 8.66
CA ASP A 188 7.27 -2.79 9.10
C ASP A 188 7.14 -4.32 9.27
N GLY A 189 5.97 -4.89 9.05
CA GLY A 189 5.78 -6.32 8.83
C GLY A 189 4.93 -7.07 9.83
N GLU A 190 4.83 -6.68 11.07
CA GLU A 190 4.14 -7.48 12.08
C GLU A 190 2.72 -7.00 12.30
N ILE A 191 1.74 -7.89 12.10
CA ILE A 191 0.32 -7.62 12.34
C ILE A 191 -0.12 -8.38 13.59
N THR A 192 -0.64 -7.65 14.58
CA THR A 192 -1.08 -8.23 15.85
C THR A 192 -2.60 -8.42 15.92
N ARG A 193 -3.35 -7.81 15.01
CA ARG A 193 -4.81 -7.93 14.86
C ARG A 193 -5.16 -8.62 13.54
N GLU A 194 -4.79 -9.92 13.46
CA GLU A 194 -4.92 -10.68 12.22
C GLU A 194 -6.38 -10.85 11.79
N LYS A 195 -7.26 -11.24 12.73
CA LYS A 195 -8.66 -11.51 12.41
C LYS A 195 -9.36 -10.29 11.83
N GLU A 196 -9.25 -9.14 12.48
CA GLU A 196 -9.86 -7.89 12.05
C GLU A 196 -9.32 -7.44 10.67
N THR A 197 -8.02 -7.65 10.45
CA THR A 197 -7.38 -7.37 9.16
C THR A 197 -7.91 -8.29 8.06
N VAL A 198 -8.03 -9.59 8.33
CA VAL A 198 -8.60 -10.57 7.37
C VAL A 198 -10.05 -10.22 7.04
N ASP A 199 -10.87 -9.94 8.04
CA ASP A 199 -12.27 -9.58 7.84
C ASP A 199 -12.39 -8.34 6.93
N ALA A 200 -11.55 -7.31 7.15
CA ALA A 200 -11.52 -6.11 6.32
C ALA A 200 -11.04 -6.39 4.87
N ILE A 201 -10.03 -7.26 4.69
CA ILE A 201 -9.57 -7.69 3.35
C ILE A 201 -10.70 -8.41 2.60
N VAL A 202 -11.42 -9.30 3.28
CA VAL A 202 -12.56 -10.01 2.69
C VAL A 202 -13.66 -9.04 2.30
N GLU A 203 -13.98 -8.05 3.13
CA GLU A 203 -14.95 -7.00 2.80
C GLU A 203 -14.50 -6.20 1.57
N ALA A 204 -13.23 -5.81 1.51
CA ALA A 204 -12.67 -5.05 0.38
C ALA A 204 -12.82 -5.76 -0.97
N THR A 205 -12.95 -7.10 -1.01
CA THR A 205 -13.17 -7.84 -2.27
C THR A 205 -14.51 -7.54 -2.94
N ASN A 206 -15.46 -6.92 -2.23
CA ASN A 206 -16.74 -6.50 -2.78
C ASN A 206 -16.70 -5.11 -3.43
N HIS A 207 -15.56 -4.42 -3.36
CA HIS A 207 -15.37 -3.06 -3.84
C HIS A 207 -14.31 -3.02 -4.95
N PRO A 208 -14.32 -2.02 -5.84
CA PRO A 208 -13.26 -1.82 -6.84
C PRO A 208 -11.99 -1.27 -6.18
N LEU A 209 -11.39 -2.06 -5.31
CA LEU A 209 -10.24 -1.74 -4.48
C LEU A 209 -9.19 -2.84 -4.57
N SER A 210 -7.96 -2.46 -4.91
CA SER A 210 -6.79 -3.32 -4.76
C SER A 210 -5.96 -2.87 -3.57
N ILE A 211 -5.44 -3.83 -2.82
CA ILE A 211 -4.61 -3.57 -1.64
C ILE A 211 -3.20 -4.07 -1.92
N ILE A 212 -2.23 -3.19 -1.74
CA ILE A 212 -0.81 -3.48 -1.87
C ILE A 212 -0.14 -3.17 -0.54
N VAL A 213 0.59 -4.13 -0.01
CA VAL A 213 1.37 -3.94 1.21
C VAL A 213 2.85 -3.95 0.87
N VAL A 214 3.54 -2.86 1.22
CA VAL A 214 4.97 -2.71 1.02
C VAL A 214 5.66 -2.80 2.37
N GLY A 215 6.52 -3.83 2.51
CA GLY A 215 7.28 -4.04 3.74
C GLY A 215 8.55 -3.18 3.78
N VAL A 216 8.80 -2.52 4.92
CA VAL A 216 10.03 -1.78 5.21
C VAL A 216 10.69 -2.30 6.49
N GLY A 217 12.01 -2.19 6.60
CA GLY A 217 12.76 -2.63 7.79
C GLY A 217 13.16 -4.11 7.76
N ASP A 218 13.31 -4.72 8.94
CA ASP A 218 13.88 -6.06 9.12
C ASP A 218 12.84 -7.20 9.06
N GLY A 219 11.54 -6.90 9.13
CA GLY A 219 10.46 -7.89 9.23
C GLY A 219 10.23 -8.38 10.67
N PRO A 220 9.61 -9.53 10.87
CA PRO A 220 9.28 -10.58 9.90
C PRO A 220 8.03 -10.32 9.03
N TRP A 221 7.97 -10.96 7.86
CA TRP A 221 6.92 -10.72 6.85
C TRP A 221 5.91 -11.89 6.74
N TYR A 222 5.87 -12.79 7.71
CA TYR A 222 5.09 -14.03 7.60
C TYR A 222 3.58 -13.75 7.46
N THR A 223 3.03 -12.93 8.34
CA THR A 223 1.61 -12.57 8.32
C THR A 223 1.22 -11.86 7.03
N MET A 224 2.04 -10.95 6.52
CA MET A 224 1.80 -10.28 5.23
C MET A 224 1.75 -11.27 4.07
N LYS A 225 2.64 -12.28 4.04
CA LYS A 225 2.63 -13.34 3.02
C LYS A 225 1.37 -14.19 3.09
N GLU A 226 0.85 -14.48 4.28
CA GLU A 226 -0.40 -15.23 4.46
C GLU A 226 -1.61 -14.40 3.97
N PHE A 227 -1.67 -13.10 4.20
CA PHE A 227 -2.77 -12.26 3.75
C PHE A 227 -2.86 -12.17 2.22
N VAL A 228 -1.74 -12.15 1.51
CA VAL A 228 -1.74 -12.25 0.05
C VAL A 228 -2.44 -13.54 -0.39
N ARG A 229 -2.24 -14.65 0.31
CA ARG A 229 -2.90 -15.94 0.02
C ARG A 229 -4.41 -15.88 0.31
N ILE A 230 -4.83 -15.25 1.41
CA ILE A 230 -6.25 -15.14 1.79
C ILE A 230 -7.01 -14.28 0.79
N GLY A 231 -6.50 -13.10 0.44
CA GLY A 231 -7.10 -12.23 -0.57
C GLY A 231 -7.27 -12.94 -1.92
N PHE A 232 -6.36 -13.84 -2.26
CA PHE A 232 -6.42 -14.66 -3.47
C PHE A 232 -7.55 -15.71 -3.45
N PHE A 233 -7.83 -16.30 -2.28
CA PHE A 233 -8.87 -17.33 -2.14
C PHE A 233 -10.27 -16.76 -1.96
N SER A 234 -10.41 -15.55 -1.41
CA SER A 234 -11.70 -14.91 -1.20
C SER A 234 -12.20 -14.07 -2.38
N SER A 235 -11.32 -13.71 -3.31
CA SER A 235 -11.61 -12.86 -4.47
C SER A 235 -12.24 -13.60 -5.67
N VAL A 236 -13.16 -14.55 -5.43
CA VAL A 236 -14.04 -15.06 -6.50
C VAL A 236 -15.42 -14.40 -6.35
N PRO A 237 -15.65 -13.19 -6.89
CA PRO A 237 -16.99 -12.59 -6.84
C PRO A 237 -17.92 -13.39 -7.74
N ARG A 238 -18.99 -13.93 -7.19
CA ARG A 238 -20.08 -14.55 -7.96
C ARG A 238 -20.88 -13.57 -8.83
N ARG A 239 -20.53 -12.25 -8.83
CA ARG A 239 -21.24 -11.23 -9.61
C ARG A 239 -20.34 -10.07 -10.04
N ALA A 240 -19.55 -10.28 -11.09
CA ALA A 240 -18.79 -9.20 -11.76
C ALA A 240 -19.54 -8.66 -13.02
N ASN A 241 -20.84 -8.37 -12.93
CA ASN A 241 -21.61 -7.87 -14.10
C ASN A 241 -22.28 -6.51 -13.87
N ALA A 242 -21.87 -5.72 -12.88
CA ALA A 242 -22.57 -4.47 -12.54
C ALA A 242 -21.79 -3.17 -12.82
N TRP A 243 -20.52 -3.24 -13.22
CA TRP A 243 -19.73 -2.04 -13.45
C TRP A 243 -19.45 -1.84 -14.93
N GLN A 244 -20.50 -1.50 -15.70
CA GLN A 244 -20.33 -0.94 -17.03
C GLN A 244 -20.17 0.57 -16.89
N LYS A 245 -19.13 1.15 -17.55
CA LYS A 245 -18.99 2.61 -17.68
C LYS A 245 -20.30 3.22 -18.19
N PRO A 246 -20.75 4.36 -17.64
CA PRO A 246 -21.82 5.11 -18.27
C PRO A 246 -21.36 5.50 -19.68
N LYS A 247 -22.16 5.14 -20.69
CA LYS A 247 -21.98 5.64 -22.05
C LYS A 247 -22.41 7.11 -22.01
N GLY A 248 -21.45 8.01 -22.11
CA GLY A 248 -21.63 9.43 -22.42
C GLY A 248 -21.13 9.67 -23.82
#